data_bf824d1332d1501e5dbd80e397e6a705
#
_entry.id   bf824d1332d1501e5dbd80e397e6a705
#
_cell.length_a   1.000
_cell.length_b   1.000
_cell.length_c   1.000
_cell.angle_alpha   90.00
_cell.angle_beta   90.00
_cell.angle_gamma   90.00
#
_symmetry.space_group_name_H-M   'P 1'
#
loop_
_entity.id
_entity.type
_entity.pdbx_description
1 polymer ?
#
loop_
_entity_poly.entity_id
_entity_poly.type
_entity_poly.pdbx_seq_one_letter_code
_entity_poly.pdbx_strand_id
1 'polypeptide(L)'
;YYMDNSNEKCIYLTFDVGYEAGYTQNILDTLKKHNVKAAFFIVGNYFTSDADTVKRMEDEGHIVGNHTKNHPNMSKMSTFEDFKAQIEPVEEQYKQITGQDMPKYYRPPQGVYNIQNLTDAKSLGYKTIFWSVAYVDWEKDNQPTHEKAMDTLLKRVHDGAIILLHSTSKINMEILDEFLTTLENEGYIFKTLDDLGVID
;
A
#
# COMPACT_ATOMS: atom_id res chain seq x y z
N TYR A 1 -4.36 6.10 10.17
CA TYR A 1 -3.83 7.20 9.36
C TYR A 1 -4.49 7.17 7.99
N TYR A 2 -4.88 8.32 7.44
CA TYR A 2 -5.41 8.44 6.07
C TYR A 2 -4.73 9.59 5.31
N MET A 3 -4.03 10.48 6.02
CA MET A 3 -3.16 11.54 5.49
C MET A 3 -2.16 11.98 6.56
N ASP A 4 -1.14 12.70 6.15
CA ASP A 4 -0.25 13.46 7.03
C ASP A 4 -0.82 14.87 7.25
N ASN A 5 -0.79 15.33 8.48
CA ASN A 5 -1.27 16.67 8.87
C ASN A 5 -0.12 17.68 9.06
N SER A 6 1.08 17.39 8.61
CA SER A 6 2.26 18.25 8.78
C SER A 6 2.22 19.55 7.97
N ASN A 7 1.29 19.69 7.03
CA ASN A 7 1.23 20.76 6.02
C ASN A 7 2.48 20.81 5.10
N GLU A 8 3.25 19.73 5.04
CA GLU A 8 4.34 19.60 4.10
C GLU A 8 3.80 19.16 2.74
N LYS A 9 4.40 19.68 1.67
CA LYS A 9 4.07 19.29 0.30
C LYS A 9 4.69 17.92 0.00
N CYS A 10 4.11 16.87 0.61
CA CYS A 10 4.60 15.51 0.50
C CYS A 10 3.49 14.51 0.13
N ILE A 11 3.91 13.38 -0.41
CA ILE A 11 3.07 12.27 -0.84
C ILE A 11 3.59 10.97 -0.23
N TYR A 12 2.67 10.13 0.22
CA TYR A 12 2.92 8.75 0.66
C TYR A 12 2.30 7.81 -0.37
N LEU A 13 3.12 7.21 -1.21
CA LEU A 13 2.63 6.31 -2.27
C LEU A 13 2.47 4.90 -1.71
N THR A 14 1.29 4.30 -1.90
CA THR A 14 1.00 2.97 -1.40
C THR A 14 0.29 2.12 -2.45
N PHE A 15 0.57 0.81 -2.42
CA PHE A 15 -0.03 -0.18 -3.31
C PHE A 15 -0.65 -1.33 -2.52
N ASP A 16 -1.86 -1.75 -2.89
CA ASP A 16 -2.44 -3.00 -2.43
C ASP A 16 -2.11 -4.10 -3.45
N VAL A 17 -1.63 -5.25 -2.93
CA VAL A 17 -1.06 -6.34 -3.72
C VAL A 17 -1.72 -7.65 -3.33
N GLY A 18 -2.65 -8.11 -4.18
CA GLY A 18 -3.41 -9.35 -3.94
C GLY A 18 -2.94 -10.54 -4.77
N TYR A 19 -2.49 -10.29 -5.99
CA TYR A 19 -1.95 -11.29 -6.93
C TYR A 19 -1.04 -10.60 -7.96
N GLU A 20 -0.17 -11.36 -8.66
CA GLU A 20 0.66 -10.82 -9.73
C GLU A 20 -0.11 -10.82 -11.07
N ALA A 21 -0.22 -9.65 -11.67
CA ALA A 21 -0.85 -9.43 -12.97
C ALA A 21 0.16 -9.18 -14.11
N GLY A 22 1.45 -9.24 -13.82
CA GLY A 22 2.56 -8.98 -14.75
C GLY A 22 3.04 -7.52 -14.75
N TYR A 23 2.61 -6.71 -13.78
CA TYR A 23 2.92 -5.27 -13.76
C TYR A 23 3.81 -4.82 -12.60
N THR A 24 3.91 -5.60 -11.54
CA THR A 24 4.61 -5.20 -10.31
C THR A 24 6.10 -4.92 -10.56
N GLN A 25 6.75 -5.71 -11.43
CA GLN A 25 8.15 -5.49 -11.77
C GLN A 25 8.38 -4.13 -12.44
N ASN A 26 7.51 -3.75 -13.38
CA ASN A 26 7.58 -2.45 -14.06
C ASN A 26 7.30 -1.28 -13.10
N ILE A 27 6.39 -1.47 -12.15
CA ILE A 27 6.10 -0.50 -11.09
C ILE A 27 7.36 -0.27 -10.25
N LEU A 28 8.03 -1.34 -9.81
CA LEU A 28 9.27 -1.27 -9.03
C LEU A 28 10.40 -0.60 -9.83
N ASP A 29 10.54 -0.92 -11.13
CA ASP A 29 11.53 -0.26 -12.01
C ASP A 29 11.28 1.24 -12.11
N THR A 30 10.02 1.65 -12.23
CA THR A 30 9.63 3.06 -12.27
C THR A 30 9.91 3.77 -10.95
N LEU A 31 9.55 3.17 -9.82
CA LEU A 31 9.85 3.70 -8.49
C LEU A 31 11.36 3.88 -8.28
N LYS A 32 12.14 2.90 -8.73
CA LYS A 32 13.60 2.95 -8.68
C LYS A 32 14.18 4.08 -9.53
N LYS A 33 13.66 4.27 -10.74
CA LYS A 33 14.05 5.35 -11.66
C LYS A 33 13.88 6.73 -11.01
N HIS A 34 12.78 6.94 -10.29
CA HIS A 34 12.47 8.19 -9.57
C HIS A 34 13.08 8.26 -8.16
N ASN A 35 13.77 7.20 -7.71
CA ASN A 35 14.25 7.08 -6.34
C ASN A 35 13.12 7.25 -5.29
N VAL A 36 11.91 6.82 -5.61
CA VAL A 36 10.73 6.87 -4.74
C VAL A 36 10.60 5.55 -3.98
N LYS A 37 10.36 5.63 -2.67
CA LYS A 37 10.02 4.48 -1.84
C LYS A 37 8.53 4.50 -1.56
N ALA A 38 7.88 3.34 -1.74
CA ALA A 38 6.45 3.15 -1.53
C ALA A 38 6.19 2.11 -0.44
N ALA A 39 4.93 2.00 0.00
CA ALA A 39 4.50 0.89 0.84
C ALA A 39 3.61 -0.07 0.04
N PHE A 40 3.87 -1.37 0.15
CA PHE A 40 3.11 -2.43 -0.49
C PHE A 40 2.38 -3.24 0.56
N PHE A 41 1.04 -3.17 0.60
CA PHE A 41 0.21 -3.96 1.50
C PHE A 41 -0.13 -5.28 0.83
N ILE A 42 0.45 -6.37 1.33
CA ILE A 42 0.49 -7.66 0.63
C ILE A 42 -0.44 -8.67 1.31
N VAL A 43 -1.29 -9.32 0.50
CA VAL A 43 -2.14 -10.44 0.92
C VAL A 43 -1.31 -11.72 1.02
N GLY A 44 -1.60 -12.57 2.01
CA GLY A 44 -0.80 -13.75 2.35
C GLY A 44 -0.51 -14.70 1.19
N ASN A 45 -1.44 -14.89 0.25
CA ASN A 45 -1.20 -15.75 -0.93
C ASN A 45 -0.08 -15.25 -1.85
N TYR A 46 0.18 -13.94 -1.89
CA TYR A 46 1.23 -13.36 -2.74
C TYR A 46 2.63 -13.79 -2.29
N PHE A 47 2.86 -13.96 -0.97
CA PHE A 47 4.13 -14.42 -0.43
C PHE A 47 4.53 -15.82 -0.93
N THR A 48 3.55 -16.66 -1.26
CA THR A 48 3.81 -18.00 -1.81
C THR A 48 3.83 -18.03 -3.33
N SER A 49 3.12 -17.13 -4.00
CA SER A 49 3.06 -17.11 -5.46
C SER A 49 4.21 -16.33 -6.10
N ASP A 50 4.76 -15.31 -5.41
CA ASP A 50 5.81 -14.43 -5.95
C ASP A 50 6.74 -13.90 -4.83
N ALA A 51 7.40 -14.82 -4.14
CA ALA A 51 8.34 -14.51 -3.06
C ALA A 51 9.51 -13.62 -3.51
N ASP A 52 9.97 -13.79 -4.74
CA ASP A 52 11.09 -13.03 -5.31
C ASP A 52 10.73 -11.54 -5.44
N THR A 53 9.50 -11.23 -5.83
CA THR A 53 9.02 -9.85 -5.90
C THR A 53 8.90 -9.23 -4.50
N VAL A 54 8.44 -9.97 -3.50
CA VAL A 54 8.40 -9.50 -2.10
C VAL A 54 9.81 -9.19 -1.61
N LYS A 55 10.76 -10.11 -1.88
CA LYS A 55 12.16 -9.89 -1.51
C LYS A 55 12.74 -8.68 -2.21
N ARG A 56 12.43 -8.48 -3.50
CA ARG A 56 12.86 -7.29 -4.26
C ARG A 56 12.32 -5.99 -3.64
N MET A 57 11.06 -5.97 -3.22
CA MET A 57 10.48 -4.80 -2.55
C MET A 57 11.28 -4.42 -1.30
N GLU A 58 11.62 -5.41 -0.48
CA GLU A 58 12.41 -5.21 0.73
C GLU A 58 13.85 -4.78 0.42
N ASP A 59 14.55 -5.48 -0.49
CA ASP A 59 15.94 -5.19 -0.90
C ASP A 59 16.05 -3.76 -1.51
N GLU A 60 15.01 -3.27 -2.18
CA GLU A 60 14.95 -1.92 -2.74
C GLU A 60 14.49 -0.86 -1.71
N GLY A 61 14.22 -1.23 -0.47
CA GLY A 61 13.89 -0.34 0.64
C GLY A 61 12.44 0.17 0.62
N HIS A 62 11.54 -0.58 0.02
CA HIS A 62 10.10 -0.33 0.15
C HIS A 62 9.57 -0.94 1.45
N ILE A 63 8.49 -0.37 1.98
CA ILE A 63 7.80 -0.94 3.12
C ILE A 63 6.87 -2.06 2.64
N VAL A 64 7.00 -3.25 3.20
CA VAL A 64 6.04 -4.35 3.02
C VAL A 64 5.11 -4.38 4.23
N GLY A 65 3.85 -4.03 4.02
CA GLY A 65 2.80 -3.99 5.05
C GLY A 65 1.84 -5.19 4.97
N ASN A 66 1.14 -5.43 6.05
CA ASN A 66 0.20 -6.54 6.20
C ASN A 66 -1.18 -6.19 5.60
N HIS A 67 -1.64 -6.99 4.63
CA HIS A 67 -2.99 -6.87 4.05
C HIS A 67 -3.86 -8.11 4.31
N THR A 68 -3.62 -8.78 5.43
CA THR A 68 -4.27 -10.01 5.88
C THR A 68 -3.91 -11.26 5.07
N LYS A 69 -4.15 -12.42 5.67
CA LYS A 69 -3.90 -13.73 5.05
C LYS A 69 -4.75 -13.97 3.80
N ASN A 70 -6.07 -13.70 3.87
CA ASN A 70 -7.04 -14.13 2.87
C ASN A 70 -7.92 -12.99 2.35
N HIS A 71 -7.60 -11.73 2.63
CA HIS A 71 -8.36 -10.56 2.22
C HIS A 71 -9.87 -10.60 2.62
N PRO A 72 -10.23 -10.97 3.86
CA PRO A 72 -11.63 -11.06 4.28
C PRO A 72 -12.20 -9.67 4.61
N ASN A 73 -13.52 -9.60 4.75
CA ASN A 73 -14.16 -8.43 5.37
C ASN A 73 -13.85 -8.42 6.87
N MET A 74 -12.87 -7.59 7.27
CA MET A 74 -12.40 -7.53 8.66
C MET A 74 -13.42 -7.03 9.66
N SER A 75 -14.44 -6.27 9.24
CA SER A 75 -15.51 -5.83 10.15
C SER A 75 -16.35 -6.97 10.73
N LYS A 76 -16.24 -8.17 10.12
CA LYS A 76 -16.91 -9.39 10.59
C LYS A 76 -16.06 -10.19 11.58
N MET A 77 -14.79 -9.85 11.78
CA MET A 77 -13.92 -10.45 12.79
C MET A 77 -14.27 -9.85 14.14
N SER A 78 -14.88 -10.68 15.01
CA SER A 78 -15.44 -10.23 16.28
C SER A 78 -14.57 -10.54 17.48
N THR A 79 -13.57 -11.40 17.31
CA THR A 79 -12.64 -11.79 18.36
C THR A 79 -11.20 -11.41 18.02
N PHE A 80 -10.39 -11.19 19.04
CA PHE A 80 -8.96 -10.96 18.88
C PHE A 80 -8.23 -12.13 18.17
N GLU A 81 -8.64 -13.35 18.47
CA GLU A 81 -8.07 -14.56 17.88
C GLU A 81 -8.38 -14.63 16.35
N ASP A 82 -9.61 -14.29 15.93
CA ASP A 82 -9.96 -14.22 14.50
C ASP A 82 -9.12 -13.17 13.79
N PHE A 83 -8.91 -12.01 14.43
CA PHE A 83 -8.05 -10.96 13.90
C PHE A 83 -6.60 -11.44 13.75
N LYS A 84 -6.02 -12.01 14.82
CA LYS A 84 -4.65 -12.57 14.81
C LYS A 84 -4.46 -13.62 13.73
N ALA A 85 -5.42 -14.51 13.53
CA ALA A 85 -5.36 -15.55 12.51
C ALA A 85 -5.27 -15.00 11.07
N GLN A 86 -5.60 -13.72 10.86
CA GLN A 86 -5.41 -13.04 9.58
C GLN A 86 -4.09 -12.28 9.50
N ILE A 87 -3.48 -11.95 10.63
CA ILE A 87 -2.28 -11.10 10.70
C ILE A 87 -0.99 -11.92 10.83
N GLU A 88 -0.91 -12.78 11.84
CA GLU A 88 0.32 -13.50 12.17
C GLU A 88 0.87 -14.40 11.05
N PRO A 89 0.05 -15.11 10.26
CA PRO A 89 0.60 -15.92 9.17
C PRO A 89 1.31 -15.11 8.09
N VAL A 90 0.93 -13.84 7.90
CA VAL A 90 1.57 -12.93 6.95
C VAL A 90 2.93 -12.49 7.47
N GLU A 91 3.04 -12.21 8.78
CA GLU A 91 4.32 -11.92 9.44
C GLU A 91 5.30 -13.09 9.31
N GLU A 92 4.80 -14.31 9.54
CA GLU A 92 5.61 -15.53 9.43
C GLU A 92 6.14 -15.74 8.01
N GLN A 93 5.28 -15.57 6.99
CA GLN A 93 5.66 -15.68 5.59
C GLN A 93 6.70 -14.62 5.20
N TYR A 94 6.50 -13.37 5.61
CA TYR A 94 7.47 -12.31 5.37
C TYR A 94 8.84 -12.65 5.98
N LYS A 95 8.85 -13.07 7.24
CA LYS A 95 10.08 -13.46 7.95
C LYS A 95 10.80 -14.64 7.30
N GLN A 96 10.05 -15.62 6.78
CA GLN A 96 10.63 -16.76 6.06
C GLN A 96 11.35 -16.34 4.77
N ILE A 97 10.83 -15.32 4.06
CA ILE A 97 11.37 -14.85 2.79
C ILE A 97 12.54 -13.89 2.99
N THR A 98 12.40 -12.94 3.94
CA THR A 98 13.35 -11.83 4.10
C THR A 98 14.36 -12.05 5.22
N GLY A 99 14.04 -12.92 6.19
CA GLY A 99 14.80 -13.08 7.43
C GLY A 99 14.57 -11.96 8.44
N GLN A 100 13.73 -10.97 8.14
CA GLN A 100 13.43 -9.79 8.96
C GLN A 100 12.06 -9.90 9.61
N ASP A 101 11.84 -9.17 10.69
CA ASP A 101 10.51 -8.99 11.24
C ASP A 101 9.72 -7.99 10.37
N MET A 102 8.43 -8.30 10.14
CA MET A 102 7.58 -7.47 9.28
C MET A 102 7.34 -6.07 9.88
N PRO A 103 7.49 -4.99 9.09
CA PRO A 103 7.09 -3.66 9.51
C PRO A 103 5.64 -3.61 9.99
N LYS A 104 5.39 -2.89 11.08
CA LYS A 104 4.07 -2.89 11.73
C LYS A 104 3.09 -1.89 11.08
N TYR A 105 2.88 -2.07 9.77
CA TYR A 105 1.87 -1.35 8.98
C TYR A 105 0.81 -2.33 8.50
N TYR A 106 -0.45 -2.01 8.79
CA TYR A 106 -1.61 -2.81 8.44
C TYR A 106 -2.61 -1.99 7.64
N ARG A 107 -3.18 -2.58 6.61
CA ARG A 107 -4.32 -2.01 5.89
C ARG A 107 -5.46 -3.03 5.88
N PRO A 108 -6.66 -2.65 6.40
CA PRO A 108 -7.81 -3.54 6.33
C PRO A 108 -8.26 -3.70 4.87
N PRO A 109 -8.53 -4.94 4.41
CA PRO A 109 -9.12 -5.19 3.11
C PRO A 109 -10.33 -4.31 2.84
N GLN A 110 -10.43 -3.75 1.62
CA GLN A 110 -11.52 -2.86 1.18
C GLN A 110 -11.69 -1.58 2.02
N GLY A 111 -10.77 -1.28 2.94
CA GLY A 111 -10.94 -0.20 3.91
C GLY A 111 -12.05 -0.46 4.94
N VAL A 112 -12.52 -1.70 5.07
CA VAL A 112 -13.64 -2.05 5.95
C VAL A 112 -13.13 -2.57 7.29
N TYR A 113 -13.60 -1.96 8.38
CA TYR A 113 -13.15 -2.27 9.73
C TYR A 113 -14.29 -2.11 10.75
N ASN A 114 -14.06 -2.53 11.97
CA ASN A 114 -14.80 -2.13 13.15
C ASN A 114 -13.85 -1.59 14.22
N ILE A 115 -14.37 -0.98 15.28
CA ILE A 115 -13.53 -0.37 16.34
C ILE A 115 -12.64 -1.41 17.01
N GLN A 116 -13.15 -2.63 17.22
CA GLN A 116 -12.37 -3.72 17.82
C GLN A 116 -11.14 -4.03 16.97
N ASN A 117 -11.27 -4.14 15.64
CA ASN A 117 -10.13 -4.42 14.75
C ASN A 117 -9.04 -3.34 14.81
N LEU A 118 -9.40 -2.06 14.95
CA LEU A 118 -8.41 -0.99 15.13
C LEU A 118 -7.69 -1.12 16.47
N THR A 119 -8.42 -1.49 17.52
CA THR A 119 -7.87 -1.73 18.86
C THR A 119 -6.93 -2.94 18.84
N ASP A 120 -7.34 -4.03 18.19
CA ASP A 120 -6.56 -5.25 18.05
C ASP A 120 -5.26 -5.00 17.26
N ALA A 121 -5.35 -4.29 16.13
CA ALA A 121 -4.18 -3.88 15.36
C ALA A 121 -3.20 -3.05 16.21
N LYS A 122 -3.72 -2.06 16.94
CA LYS A 122 -2.91 -1.23 17.83
C LYS A 122 -2.26 -2.06 18.93
N SER A 123 -2.95 -3.04 19.52
CA SER A 123 -2.42 -3.90 20.58
C SER A 123 -1.27 -4.80 20.09
N LEU A 124 -1.25 -5.16 18.81
CA LEU A 124 -0.17 -5.88 18.13
C LEU A 124 0.96 -4.96 17.62
N GLY A 125 0.88 -3.66 17.94
CA GLY A 125 1.87 -2.65 17.55
C GLY A 125 1.69 -2.08 16.13
N TYR A 126 0.59 -2.40 15.44
CA TYR A 126 0.36 -1.94 14.08
C TYR A 126 -0.14 -0.50 14.03
N LYS A 127 0.39 0.26 13.07
CA LYS A 127 -0.24 1.48 12.55
C LYS A 127 -1.22 1.07 11.43
N THR A 128 -2.50 1.38 11.61
CA THR A 128 -3.51 1.13 10.56
C THR A 128 -3.49 2.25 9.53
N ILE A 129 -3.26 1.91 8.26
CA ILE A 129 -3.09 2.85 7.16
C ILE A 129 -4.27 2.74 6.20
N PHE A 130 -5.00 3.84 6.08
CA PHE A 130 -6.02 4.07 5.05
C PHE A 130 -5.43 4.93 3.93
N TRP A 131 -6.25 5.73 3.26
CA TRP A 131 -5.85 6.64 2.19
C TRP A 131 -6.78 7.84 2.11
N SER A 132 -6.30 8.94 1.55
CA SER A 132 -7.10 10.12 1.21
C SER A 132 -7.30 10.27 -0.30
N VAL A 133 -6.47 9.61 -1.10
CA VAL A 133 -6.55 9.64 -2.56
C VAL A 133 -6.57 8.22 -3.11
N ALA A 134 -7.57 7.92 -3.92
CA ALA A 134 -7.71 6.67 -4.67
C ALA A 134 -8.66 6.88 -5.86
N TYR A 135 -8.69 5.90 -6.76
CA TYR A 135 -9.71 5.80 -7.81
C TYR A 135 -10.02 4.33 -8.10
N VAL A 136 -11.03 4.05 -8.92
CA VAL A 136 -11.38 2.69 -9.30
C VAL A 136 -10.38 2.20 -10.35
N ASP A 137 -9.37 1.45 -9.93
CA ASP A 137 -8.27 0.94 -10.74
C ASP A 137 -8.16 -0.60 -10.74
N TRP A 138 -8.93 -1.27 -9.86
CA TRP A 138 -8.89 -2.72 -9.66
C TRP A 138 -9.78 -3.52 -10.61
N GLU A 139 -10.68 -2.86 -11.35
CA GLU A 139 -11.57 -3.53 -12.31
C GLU A 139 -10.79 -3.91 -13.57
N LYS A 140 -10.40 -5.18 -13.69
CA LYS A 140 -9.52 -5.68 -14.75
C LYS A 140 -10.02 -5.35 -16.16
N ASP A 141 -11.32 -5.50 -16.40
CA ASP A 141 -11.94 -5.35 -17.72
C ASP A 141 -12.57 -3.97 -17.95
N ASN A 142 -12.46 -3.07 -16.97
CA ASN A 142 -13.04 -1.72 -17.01
C ASN A 142 -12.03 -0.67 -16.51
N GLN A 143 -10.81 -0.74 -17.01
CA GLN A 143 -9.77 0.24 -16.68
C GLN A 143 -10.10 1.61 -17.29
N PRO A 144 -9.87 2.72 -16.59
CA PRO A 144 -10.00 4.03 -17.18
C PRO A 144 -8.94 4.27 -18.27
N THR A 145 -9.18 5.24 -19.13
CA THR A 145 -8.14 5.70 -20.06
C THR A 145 -7.00 6.38 -19.30
N HIS A 146 -5.82 6.43 -19.92
CA HIS A 146 -4.64 7.10 -19.40
C HIS A 146 -4.96 8.54 -18.94
N GLU A 147 -5.55 9.35 -19.83
CA GLU A 147 -5.94 10.72 -19.54
C GLU A 147 -6.89 10.82 -18.34
N LYS A 148 -7.90 9.95 -18.27
CA LYS A 148 -8.88 9.95 -17.17
C LYS A 148 -8.25 9.55 -15.84
N ALA A 149 -7.33 8.58 -15.83
CA ALA A 149 -6.63 8.14 -14.63
C ALA A 149 -5.75 9.28 -14.09
N MET A 150 -4.93 9.89 -14.94
CA MET A 150 -4.09 11.05 -14.60
C MET A 150 -4.92 12.23 -14.09
N ASP A 151 -5.95 12.64 -14.83
CA ASP A 151 -6.84 13.74 -14.42
C ASP A 151 -7.51 13.48 -13.06
N THR A 152 -7.96 12.24 -12.84
CA THR A 152 -8.61 11.87 -11.58
C THR A 152 -7.64 11.92 -10.40
N LEU A 153 -6.43 11.39 -10.55
CA LEU A 153 -5.42 11.40 -9.50
C LEU A 153 -4.94 12.83 -9.21
N LEU A 154 -4.51 13.57 -10.22
CA LEU A 154 -3.97 14.93 -10.06
C LEU A 154 -4.97 15.90 -9.43
N LYS A 155 -6.27 15.79 -9.75
CA LYS A 155 -7.33 16.59 -9.11
C LYS A 155 -7.57 16.28 -7.65
N ARG A 156 -7.16 15.10 -7.18
CA ARG A 156 -7.37 14.65 -5.79
C ARG A 156 -6.13 14.79 -4.92
N VAL A 157 -4.96 14.90 -5.53
CA VAL A 157 -3.70 15.09 -4.81
C VAL A 157 -3.77 16.34 -3.94
N HIS A 158 -3.26 16.25 -2.74
CA HIS A 158 -3.13 17.34 -1.77
C HIS A 158 -1.90 17.08 -0.89
N ASP A 159 -1.45 18.10 -0.16
CA ASP A 159 -0.31 18.00 0.75
C ASP A 159 -0.58 16.92 1.83
N GLY A 160 0.40 16.06 2.06
CA GLY A 160 0.29 14.96 3.00
C GLY A 160 -0.59 13.78 2.54
N ALA A 161 -0.95 13.70 1.25
CA ALA A 161 -1.82 12.63 0.77
C ALA A 161 -1.19 11.24 0.89
N ILE A 162 -1.96 10.29 1.44
CA ILE A 162 -1.68 8.87 1.30
C ILE A 162 -2.48 8.38 0.08
N ILE A 163 -1.77 7.97 -0.96
CA ILE A 163 -2.35 7.51 -2.23
C ILE A 163 -2.43 6.00 -2.25
N LEU A 164 -3.62 5.46 -2.50
CA LEU A 164 -3.83 4.04 -2.76
C LEU A 164 -3.92 3.78 -4.26
N LEU A 165 -3.06 2.88 -4.74
CA LEU A 165 -3.10 2.26 -6.06
C LEU A 165 -3.08 0.73 -5.91
N HIS A 166 -3.45 -0.01 -6.97
CA HIS A 166 -3.30 -1.46 -7.01
C HIS A 166 -2.20 -1.86 -8.01
N SER A 167 -1.30 -2.74 -7.60
CA SER A 167 -0.23 -3.24 -8.49
C SER A 167 -0.76 -4.13 -9.62
N THR A 168 -1.99 -4.63 -9.48
CA THR A 168 -2.69 -5.43 -10.48
C THR A 168 -3.28 -4.60 -11.63
N SER A 169 -3.21 -3.28 -11.54
CA SER A 169 -3.76 -2.35 -12.50
C SER A 169 -2.76 -2.04 -13.62
N LYS A 170 -3.12 -2.40 -14.87
CA LYS A 170 -2.32 -2.08 -16.05
C LYS A 170 -2.15 -0.57 -16.21
N ILE A 171 -3.25 0.19 -16.02
CA ILE A 171 -3.20 1.63 -16.18
C ILE A 171 -2.29 2.29 -15.15
N ASN A 172 -2.24 1.81 -13.90
CA ASN A 172 -1.31 2.32 -12.91
C ASN A 172 0.15 2.14 -13.34
N MET A 173 0.48 0.97 -13.90
CA MET A 173 1.83 0.73 -14.43
C MET A 173 2.15 1.67 -15.59
N GLU A 174 1.18 1.94 -16.48
CA GLU A 174 1.37 2.80 -17.65
C GLU A 174 1.52 4.29 -17.30
N ILE A 175 0.80 4.79 -16.28
CA ILE A 175 0.82 6.22 -15.93
C ILE A 175 1.86 6.58 -14.87
N LEU A 176 2.43 5.61 -14.15
CA LEU A 176 3.21 5.89 -12.95
C LEU A 176 4.40 6.84 -13.20
N ASP A 177 5.13 6.64 -14.29
CA ASP A 177 6.28 7.48 -14.64
C ASP A 177 5.88 8.95 -14.87
N GLU A 178 4.80 9.17 -15.62
CA GLU A 178 4.27 10.50 -15.87
C GLU A 178 3.68 11.13 -14.59
N PHE A 179 2.99 10.33 -13.79
CA PHE A 179 2.40 10.79 -12.54
C PHE A 179 3.46 11.25 -11.55
N LEU A 180 4.52 10.46 -11.34
CA LEU A 180 5.63 10.84 -10.47
C LEU A 180 6.35 12.08 -10.99
N THR A 181 6.68 12.13 -12.30
CA THR A 181 7.31 13.29 -12.93
C THR A 181 6.47 14.57 -12.74
N THR A 182 5.17 14.47 -12.90
CA THR A 182 4.26 15.62 -12.73
C THR A 182 4.30 16.14 -11.29
N LEU A 183 4.20 15.26 -10.31
CA LEU A 183 4.22 15.65 -8.89
C LEU A 183 5.59 16.22 -8.47
N GLU A 184 6.69 15.65 -8.96
CA GLU A 184 8.05 16.18 -8.73
C GLU A 184 8.18 17.60 -9.31
N ASN A 185 7.69 17.84 -10.52
CA ASN A 185 7.69 19.17 -11.16
C ASN A 185 6.80 20.17 -10.41
N GLU A 186 5.74 19.72 -9.78
CA GLU A 186 4.90 20.53 -8.91
C GLU A 186 5.53 20.78 -7.52
N GLY A 187 6.67 20.15 -7.24
CA GLY A 187 7.43 20.32 -6.01
C GLY A 187 6.98 19.43 -4.85
N TYR A 188 6.24 18.36 -5.12
CA TYR A 188 5.97 17.33 -4.13
C TYR A 188 7.22 16.49 -3.86
N ILE A 189 7.41 16.11 -2.61
CA ILE A 189 8.40 15.12 -2.19
C ILE A 189 7.69 13.82 -1.80
N PHE A 190 8.30 12.68 -2.16
CA PHE A 190 7.77 11.38 -1.76
C PHE A 190 8.42 10.94 -0.46
N LYS A 191 7.59 10.61 0.53
CA LYS A 191 8.00 10.13 1.85
C LYS A 191 7.56 8.70 2.07
N THR A 192 8.19 8.03 3.03
CA THR A 192 7.81 6.70 3.48
C THR A 192 6.84 6.77 4.66
N LEU A 193 6.10 5.68 4.94
CA LEU A 193 5.21 5.65 6.10
C LEU A 193 5.94 5.79 7.45
N ASP A 194 7.28 5.59 7.47
CA ASP A 194 8.09 5.84 8.66
C ASP A 194 8.19 7.33 9.00
N ASP A 195 8.01 8.20 7.98
CA ASP A 195 8.02 9.65 8.13
C ASP A 195 6.66 10.21 8.60
N LEU A 196 5.61 9.37 8.66
CA LEU A 196 4.30 9.80 9.19
C LEU A 196 4.44 10.21 10.66
N GLY A 197 4.14 11.47 10.94
CA GLY A 197 4.10 11.98 12.29
C GLY A 197 3.18 11.15 13.20
N VAL A 198 3.56 11.00 14.46
CA VAL A 198 2.68 10.38 15.46
C VAL A 198 1.51 11.32 15.68
N ILE A 199 0.31 10.88 15.29
CA ILE A 199 -0.93 11.54 15.73
C ILE A 199 -1.26 10.89 17.08
N ASP A 200 -1.05 11.64 18.15
CA ASP A 200 -1.41 11.26 19.53
C ASP A 200 -2.94 11.07 19.68
#